data_983b24ed86daebeb98b5f199af6eb176
#
_entry.id   983b24ed86daebeb98b5f199af6eb176
#
_cell.length_a   1.000
_cell.length_b   1.000
_cell.length_c   1.000
_cell.angle_alpha   90.00
_cell.angle_beta   90.00
_cell.angle_gamma   90.00
#
_symmetry.space_group_name_H-M   'P 1'
#
loop_
_entity.id
_entity.type
_entity.pdbx_description
1 polymer ?
#
loop_
_entity_poly.entity_id
_entity_poly.type
_entity_poly.pdbx_seq_one_letter_code
_entity_poly.pdbx_strand_id
1 'polypeptide(L)'
;RGFQANFDDPVNEQEREIKTLIDTYRAAAASQIEAELFAQKTRRVRAERALATKETQRAREDLRISMNKIEALTTKLSDVYRYEPKPRDSRIFPMVYAGVIIRHERANLLSPMRYFCRPAGKPAFYDKKYPGLYNARRDNLEKFWAGEFGHHHAIMVVEAFYENVQLHAMEHRELATDEKPRNVVLQFLPQPPQAMYIACLWSHWTGSDEPSVRGFAAITDEPPAEVAAAGHDRCIINLKPEHVEAWLTPEKRSPRELQEILSDRAVPVYRHGKLEAA
;
A
#
# COMPACT_ATOMS: atom_id res chain seq x y z
N ARG A 1 -0.65 -5.67 11.99
CA ARG A 1 -1.08 -6.19 13.32
C ARG A 1 -0.25 -7.36 13.79
N GLY A 2 0.07 -8.35 12.96
CA GLY A 2 0.99 -9.42 13.35
C GLY A 2 2.32 -8.91 13.89
N PHE A 3 2.85 -7.83 13.30
CA PHE A 3 4.07 -7.17 13.79
C PHE A 3 3.88 -6.56 15.18
N GLN A 4 2.73 -5.96 15.47
CA GLN A 4 2.45 -5.36 16.79
C GLN A 4 2.32 -6.40 17.90
N ALA A 5 1.77 -7.58 17.59
CA ALA A 5 1.63 -8.67 18.56
C ALA A 5 2.98 -9.19 19.09
N ASN A 6 4.06 -9.01 18.33
CA ASN A 6 5.41 -9.38 18.79
C ASN A 6 5.89 -8.55 19.99
N PHE A 7 5.21 -7.45 20.32
CA PHE A 7 5.55 -6.57 21.44
C PHE A 7 4.54 -6.64 22.59
N ASP A 8 3.62 -7.60 22.58
CA ASP A 8 2.63 -7.74 23.67
C ASP A 8 3.30 -8.18 24.98
N ASP A 9 4.36 -9.02 24.91
CA ASP A 9 5.17 -9.47 26.03
C ASP A 9 6.64 -9.01 25.87
N PRO A 10 6.94 -7.72 26.13
CA PRO A 10 8.25 -7.16 25.89
C PRO A 10 9.31 -7.70 26.85
N VAL A 11 10.44 -8.18 26.32
CA VAL A 11 11.52 -8.80 27.10
C VAL A 11 12.64 -7.83 27.46
N ASN A 12 12.73 -6.67 26.80
CA ASN A 12 13.75 -5.64 27.06
C ASN A 12 13.16 -4.23 27.06
N GLU A 13 14.00 -3.24 27.36
CA GLU A 13 13.57 -1.84 27.50
C GLU A 13 13.10 -1.25 26.16
N GLN A 14 13.78 -1.55 25.06
CA GLN A 14 13.39 -1.07 23.72
C GLN A 14 12.01 -1.61 23.31
N GLU A 15 11.75 -2.88 23.59
CA GLU A 15 10.44 -3.48 23.31
C GLU A 15 9.33 -2.87 24.17
N ARG A 16 9.62 -2.54 25.45
CA ARG A 16 8.67 -1.80 26.33
C ARG A 16 8.37 -0.40 25.77
N GLU A 17 9.38 0.29 25.28
CA GLU A 17 9.19 1.59 24.63
C GLU A 17 8.33 1.47 23.37
N ILE A 18 8.60 0.48 22.51
CA ILE A 18 7.80 0.21 21.30
C ILE A 18 6.35 -0.11 21.68
N LYS A 19 6.12 -0.96 22.69
CA LYS A 19 4.77 -1.26 23.19
C LYS A 19 4.06 0.01 23.65
N THR A 20 4.73 0.85 24.41
CA THR A 20 4.18 2.13 24.89
C THR A 20 3.76 3.04 23.72
N LEU A 21 4.59 3.13 22.69
CA LEU A 21 4.27 3.89 21.46
C LEU A 21 3.05 3.30 20.72
N ILE A 22 2.95 1.97 20.62
CA ILE A 22 1.82 1.28 20.02
C ILE A 22 0.53 1.58 20.80
N ASP A 23 0.56 1.47 22.13
CA ASP A 23 -0.61 1.68 22.99
C ASP A 23 -1.04 3.16 22.97
N THR A 24 -0.09 4.08 22.98
CA THR A 24 -0.35 5.53 22.84
C THR A 24 -1.01 5.85 21.51
N TYR A 25 -0.49 5.28 20.41
CA TYR A 25 -1.06 5.46 19.08
C TYR A 25 -2.49 4.88 19.00
N ARG A 26 -2.72 3.68 19.55
CA ARG A 26 -4.05 3.05 19.59
C ARG A 26 -5.06 3.91 20.36
N ALA A 27 -4.68 4.41 21.52
CA ALA A 27 -5.53 5.28 22.34
C ALA A 27 -5.88 6.59 21.61
N ALA A 28 -4.90 7.24 21.00
CA ALA A 28 -5.11 8.47 20.23
C ALA A 28 -6.01 8.22 19.00
N ALA A 29 -5.78 7.13 18.26
CA ALA A 29 -6.57 6.76 17.10
C ALA A 29 -8.03 6.43 17.51
N ALA A 30 -8.25 5.71 18.61
CA ALA A 30 -9.57 5.40 19.13
C ALA A 30 -10.32 6.68 19.52
N SER A 31 -9.69 7.56 20.28
CA SER A 31 -10.28 8.84 20.70
C SER A 31 -10.72 9.70 19.50
N GLN A 32 -9.91 9.74 18.46
CA GLN A 32 -10.23 10.48 17.22
C GLN A 32 -11.44 9.88 16.49
N ILE A 33 -11.50 8.54 16.40
CA ILE A 33 -12.62 7.83 15.78
C ILE A 33 -13.89 8.00 16.60
N GLU A 34 -13.83 7.94 17.93
CA GLU A 34 -14.96 8.13 18.84
C GLU A 34 -15.54 9.55 18.73
N ALA A 35 -14.67 10.57 18.65
CA ALA A 35 -15.11 11.96 18.44
C ALA A 35 -15.85 12.13 17.11
N GLU A 36 -15.33 11.53 16.03
CA GLU A 36 -16.01 11.58 14.72
C GLU A 36 -17.32 10.78 14.75
N LEU A 37 -17.34 9.61 15.39
CA LEU A 37 -18.53 8.78 15.56
C LEU A 37 -19.63 9.55 16.31
N PHE A 38 -19.29 10.28 17.37
CA PHE A 38 -20.21 11.13 18.09
C PHE A 38 -20.80 12.24 17.19
N ALA A 39 -19.94 12.89 16.41
CA ALA A 39 -20.39 13.92 15.45
C ALA A 39 -21.36 13.35 14.40
N GLN A 40 -21.09 12.16 13.86
CA GLN A 40 -21.97 11.52 12.87
C GLN A 40 -23.28 11.01 13.51
N LYS A 41 -23.28 10.51 14.73
CA LYS A 41 -24.51 10.16 15.49
C LYS A 41 -25.37 11.40 15.71
N THR A 42 -24.77 12.53 16.07
CA THR A 42 -25.45 13.81 16.23
C THR A 42 -26.06 14.28 14.91
N ARG A 43 -25.33 14.17 13.80
CA ARG A 43 -25.83 14.51 12.44
C ARG A 43 -27.02 13.63 12.06
N ARG A 44 -26.96 12.33 12.33
CA ARG A 44 -28.07 11.40 12.10
C ARG A 44 -29.33 11.82 12.84
N VAL A 45 -29.24 12.07 14.16
CA VAL A 45 -30.38 12.49 14.97
C VAL A 45 -30.99 13.80 14.47
N ARG A 46 -30.17 14.76 14.04
CA ARG A 46 -30.68 16.02 13.44
C ARG A 46 -31.43 15.78 12.13
N ALA A 47 -30.87 14.88 11.27
CA ALA A 47 -31.52 14.54 10.00
C ALA A 47 -32.86 13.81 10.23
N GLU A 48 -32.92 12.86 11.17
CA GLU A 48 -34.14 12.15 11.57
C GLU A 48 -35.23 13.12 12.05
N ARG A 49 -34.86 14.07 12.93
CA ARG A 49 -35.80 15.13 13.40
C ARG A 49 -36.29 16.05 12.27
N ALA A 50 -35.38 16.43 11.38
CA ALA A 50 -35.74 17.25 10.23
C ALA A 50 -36.74 16.54 9.30
N LEU A 51 -36.54 15.26 9.06
CA LEU A 51 -37.42 14.41 8.23
C LEU A 51 -38.80 14.22 8.89
N ALA A 52 -38.83 14.10 10.23
CA ALA A 52 -40.11 14.01 10.96
C ALA A 52 -40.94 15.30 10.86
N THR A 53 -40.31 16.46 10.65
CA THR A 53 -41.00 17.75 10.51
C THR A 53 -41.33 18.06 9.04
N LYS A 54 -40.36 17.90 8.15
CA LYS A 54 -40.52 18.14 6.71
C LYS A 54 -39.54 17.30 5.93
N GLU A 55 -40.04 16.53 4.98
CA GLU A 55 -39.21 15.72 4.11
C GLU A 55 -38.46 16.59 3.09
N THR A 56 -37.14 16.62 3.18
CA THR A 56 -36.25 17.34 2.26
C THR A 56 -35.18 16.41 1.72
N GLN A 57 -34.77 16.65 0.47
CA GLN A 57 -33.66 15.89 -0.14
C GLN A 57 -32.37 15.99 0.69
N ARG A 58 -32.07 17.16 1.23
CA ARG A 58 -30.90 17.39 2.09
C ARG A 58 -30.92 16.53 3.36
N ALA A 59 -32.09 16.46 4.04
CA ALA A 59 -32.20 15.65 5.26
C ALA A 59 -32.08 14.15 4.96
N ARG A 60 -32.63 13.67 3.83
CA ARG A 60 -32.43 12.29 3.37
C ARG A 60 -30.94 11.98 3.10
N GLU A 61 -30.25 12.88 2.43
CA GLU A 61 -28.84 12.73 2.11
C GLU A 61 -27.97 12.77 3.38
N ASP A 62 -28.26 13.69 4.32
CA ASP A 62 -27.58 13.76 5.61
C ASP A 62 -27.77 12.48 6.44
N LEU A 63 -28.97 11.90 6.42
CA LEU A 63 -29.26 10.63 7.07
C LEU A 63 -28.43 9.49 6.44
N ARG A 64 -28.49 9.35 5.11
CA ARG A 64 -27.74 8.31 4.37
C ARG A 64 -26.23 8.40 4.61
N ILE A 65 -25.66 9.61 4.49
CA ILE A 65 -24.22 9.81 4.69
C ILE A 65 -23.81 9.50 6.13
N SER A 66 -24.59 9.97 7.12
CA SER A 66 -24.27 9.75 8.52
C SER A 66 -24.35 8.26 8.90
N MET A 67 -25.35 7.53 8.39
CA MET A 67 -25.45 6.08 8.61
C MET A 67 -24.26 5.32 8.06
N ASN A 68 -23.86 5.57 6.81
CA ASN A 68 -22.71 4.92 6.19
C ASN A 68 -21.41 5.25 6.95
N LYS A 69 -21.24 6.50 7.40
CA LYS A 69 -20.07 6.90 8.19
C LYS A 69 -20.06 6.27 9.58
N ILE A 70 -21.21 6.15 10.26
CA ILE A 70 -21.30 5.47 11.56
C ILE A 70 -20.88 4.01 11.44
N GLU A 71 -21.37 3.29 10.43
CA GLU A 71 -21.00 1.91 10.18
C GLU A 71 -19.49 1.77 9.94
N ALA A 72 -18.92 2.56 9.02
CA ALA A 72 -17.50 2.55 8.72
C ALA A 72 -16.62 2.90 9.94
N LEU A 73 -17.02 3.89 10.74
CA LEU A 73 -16.29 4.29 11.94
C LEU A 73 -16.39 3.24 13.06
N THR A 74 -17.55 2.60 13.21
CA THR A 74 -17.70 1.48 14.17
C THR A 74 -16.78 0.32 13.81
N THR A 75 -16.71 -0.05 12.54
CA THR A 75 -15.78 -1.07 12.05
C THR A 75 -14.31 -0.66 12.30
N LYS A 76 -13.95 0.60 12.02
CA LYS A 76 -12.60 1.11 12.29
C LYS A 76 -12.26 1.06 13.78
N LEU A 77 -13.19 1.44 14.66
CA LEU A 77 -12.97 1.41 16.10
C LEU A 77 -12.75 -0.02 16.62
N SER A 78 -13.57 -0.97 16.17
CA SER A 78 -13.37 -2.38 16.50
C SER A 78 -12.02 -2.91 16.00
N ASP A 79 -11.57 -2.45 14.84
CA ASP A 79 -10.28 -2.82 14.27
C ASP A 79 -9.08 -2.25 15.06
N VAL A 80 -9.22 -1.11 15.77
CA VAL A 80 -8.14 -0.55 16.60
C VAL A 80 -7.75 -1.53 17.71
N TYR A 81 -8.72 -2.17 18.33
CA TYR A 81 -8.53 -3.09 19.47
C TYR A 81 -8.51 -4.58 19.10
N ARG A 82 -8.69 -4.89 17.83
CA ARG A 82 -8.72 -6.28 17.37
C ARG A 82 -7.35 -6.94 17.48
N TYR A 83 -7.29 -8.08 18.13
CA TYR A 83 -6.09 -8.92 18.23
C TYR A 83 -6.00 -9.94 17.08
N GLU A 84 -7.12 -10.53 16.67
CA GLU A 84 -7.13 -11.55 15.63
C GLU A 84 -6.75 -10.98 14.25
N PRO A 85 -5.74 -11.55 13.57
CA PRO A 85 -5.41 -11.15 12.20
C PRO A 85 -6.55 -11.43 11.24
N LYS A 86 -6.79 -10.51 10.31
CA LYS A 86 -7.65 -10.72 9.14
C LYS A 86 -6.79 -10.91 7.88
N PRO A 87 -7.27 -11.62 6.84
CA PRO A 87 -6.51 -11.79 5.60
C PRO A 87 -6.01 -10.48 4.99
N ARG A 88 -6.76 -9.39 5.13
CA ARG A 88 -6.37 -8.07 4.65
C ARG A 88 -5.15 -7.46 5.38
N ASP A 89 -4.84 -7.93 6.60
CA ASP A 89 -3.72 -7.37 7.39
C ASP A 89 -2.35 -7.78 6.83
N SER A 90 -2.28 -8.86 6.04
CA SER A 90 -1.09 -9.27 5.31
C SER A 90 -0.87 -8.46 4.01
N ARG A 91 -1.86 -7.67 3.59
CA ARG A 91 -1.77 -6.87 2.36
C ARG A 91 -1.04 -5.56 2.62
N ILE A 92 -0.12 -5.23 1.73
CA ILE A 92 0.64 -3.99 1.76
C ILE A 92 -0.10 -2.96 0.91
N PHE A 93 -0.63 -1.92 1.57
CA PHE A 93 -1.32 -0.82 0.90
C PHE A 93 -0.38 0.41 0.81
N PRO A 94 -0.57 1.30 -0.18
CA PRO A 94 0.10 2.58 -0.17
C PRO A 94 -0.04 3.32 1.17
N MET A 95 1.01 3.98 1.62
CA MET A 95 1.13 4.69 2.91
C MET A 95 1.26 3.78 4.15
N VAL A 96 1.14 2.46 4.03
CA VAL A 96 1.36 1.52 5.14
C VAL A 96 2.84 1.11 5.19
N TYR A 97 3.33 0.81 6.38
CA TYR A 97 4.69 0.30 6.57
C TYR A 97 4.75 -1.20 6.30
N ALA A 98 5.78 -1.61 5.57
CA ALA A 98 6.09 -3.01 5.29
C ALA A 98 7.59 -3.25 5.44
N GLY A 99 7.98 -4.51 5.66
CA GLY A 99 9.37 -4.92 5.67
C GLY A 99 9.94 -4.99 4.27
N VAL A 100 11.07 -4.34 4.04
CA VAL A 100 11.86 -4.46 2.82
C VAL A 100 13.31 -4.80 3.15
N ILE A 101 13.94 -5.57 2.30
CA ILE A 101 15.35 -5.96 2.44
C ILE A 101 16.19 -4.92 1.73
N ILE A 102 17.16 -4.36 2.43
CA ILE A 102 18.18 -3.46 1.90
C ILE A 102 19.57 -3.99 2.22
N ARG A 103 20.56 -3.54 1.47
CA ARG A 103 21.97 -3.72 1.87
C ARG A 103 22.34 -2.64 2.88
N HIS A 104 22.87 -3.04 4.02
CA HIS A 104 23.46 -2.16 5.00
C HIS A 104 24.85 -2.69 5.36
N GLU A 105 25.89 -1.91 5.04
CA GLU A 105 27.27 -2.36 5.14
C GLU A 105 27.53 -3.69 4.40
N ARG A 106 27.78 -4.77 5.15
CA ARG A 106 28.08 -6.11 4.61
C ARG A 106 26.94 -7.12 4.77
N ALA A 107 25.79 -6.70 5.31
CA ALA A 107 24.67 -7.58 5.61
C ALA A 107 23.37 -7.11 4.93
N ASN A 108 22.47 -8.04 4.71
CA ASN A 108 21.10 -7.72 4.32
C ASN A 108 20.30 -7.43 5.58
N LEU A 109 19.65 -6.28 5.62
CA LEU A 109 18.86 -5.79 6.73
C LEU A 109 17.38 -5.74 6.32
N LEU A 110 16.51 -6.37 7.11
CA LEU A 110 15.06 -6.15 7.01
C LEU A 110 14.69 -4.84 7.70
N SER A 111 14.26 -3.87 6.93
CA SER A 111 13.92 -2.52 7.43
C SER A 111 12.44 -2.23 7.21
N PRO A 112 11.71 -1.76 8.24
CA PRO A 112 10.35 -1.25 8.05
C PRO A 112 10.40 0.09 7.31
N MET A 113 9.70 0.16 6.16
CA MET A 113 9.60 1.38 5.36
C MET A 113 8.15 1.61 4.92
N ARG A 114 7.79 2.86 4.74
CA ARG A 114 6.49 3.26 4.21
C ARG A 114 6.39 2.90 2.72
N TYR A 115 5.36 2.18 2.31
CA TYR A 115 5.10 1.91 0.89
C TYR A 115 4.59 3.17 0.21
N PHE A 116 5.47 4.12 0.10
CA PHE A 116 5.33 5.41 -0.57
C PHE A 116 6.68 6.12 -0.50
N CYS A 117 7.37 6.25 -1.60
CA CYS A 117 8.72 6.78 -1.68
C CYS A 117 8.70 8.25 -2.02
N ARG A 118 8.88 9.13 -1.05
CA ARG A 118 9.19 10.54 -1.29
C ARG A 118 10.67 10.64 -1.65
N PRO A 119 11.06 11.06 -2.88
CA PRO A 119 12.46 11.16 -3.24
C PRO A 119 13.22 12.14 -2.32
N ALA A 120 14.49 11.85 -2.06
CA ALA A 120 15.34 12.71 -1.23
C ALA A 120 15.37 14.15 -1.74
N GLY A 121 15.35 15.13 -0.83
CA GLY A 121 15.35 16.56 -1.17
C GLY A 121 14.04 17.13 -1.76
N LYS A 122 12.99 16.31 -1.94
CA LYS A 122 11.69 16.81 -2.37
C LYS A 122 10.85 17.27 -1.18
N PRO A 123 10.06 18.36 -1.31
CA PRO A 123 9.25 18.86 -0.20
C PRO A 123 8.09 17.89 0.16
N ALA A 124 7.63 17.95 1.41
CA ALA A 124 6.59 17.08 1.95
C ALA A 124 5.27 17.08 1.17
N PHE A 125 4.91 18.19 0.54
CA PHE A 125 3.70 18.28 -0.28
C PHE A 125 3.70 17.34 -1.49
N TYR A 126 4.86 16.75 -1.86
CA TYR A 126 4.96 15.77 -2.94
C TYR A 126 4.05 14.56 -2.70
N ASP A 127 3.84 14.17 -1.45
CA ASP A 127 2.94 13.05 -1.11
C ASP A 127 1.49 13.31 -1.59
N LYS A 128 1.05 14.56 -1.53
CA LYS A 128 -0.28 14.98 -2.03
C LYS A 128 -0.29 15.23 -3.54
N LYS A 129 0.79 15.81 -4.06
CA LYS A 129 0.91 16.17 -5.48
C LYS A 129 1.08 14.95 -6.39
N TYR A 130 1.77 13.92 -5.90
CA TYR A 130 2.10 12.72 -6.66
C TYR A 130 1.61 11.47 -5.91
N PRO A 131 0.31 11.16 -5.92
CA PRO A 131 -0.26 10.06 -5.14
C PRO A 131 0.22 8.66 -5.58
N GLY A 132 0.90 8.55 -6.73
CA GLY A 132 1.46 7.31 -7.27
C GLY A 132 2.90 7.00 -6.87
N LEU A 133 3.51 7.73 -5.93
CA LEU A 133 4.92 7.52 -5.51
C LEU A 133 5.20 6.19 -4.76
N TYR A 134 4.25 5.28 -4.73
CA TYR A 134 4.46 3.89 -4.32
C TYR A 134 4.88 2.99 -5.50
N ASN A 135 4.78 3.48 -6.75
CA ASN A 135 5.23 2.81 -7.96
C ASN A 135 6.31 3.61 -8.67
N ALA A 136 7.46 3.00 -8.91
CA ALA A 136 8.54 3.55 -9.73
C ALA A 136 8.47 2.95 -11.13
N ARG A 137 7.98 3.72 -12.11
CA ARG A 137 7.93 3.25 -13.51
C ARG A 137 9.34 3.05 -14.05
N ARG A 138 9.59 1.91 -14.69
CA ARG A 138 10.89 1.59 -15.27
C ARG A 138 11.38 2.64 -16.27
N ASP A 139 10.49 3.19 -17.10
CA ASP A 139 10.80 4.22 -18.10
C ASP A 139 11.21 5.58 -17.49
N ASN A 140 11.05 5.76 -16.17
CA ASN A 140 11.38 6.97 -15.42
C ASN A 140 12.53 6.79 -14.41
N LEU A 141 13.18 5.60 -14.35
CA LEU A 141 14.21 5.32 -13.36
C LEU A 141 15.41 6.26 -13.48
N GLU A 142 15.87 6.51 -14.69
CA GLU A 142 17.03 7.38 -14.98
C GLU A 142 16.66 8.88 -15.08
N LYS A 143 15.39 9.22 -14.83
CA LYS A 143 14.87 10.60 -14.87
C LYS A 143 14.37 11.03 -13.50
N PHE A 144 13.11 10.75 -13.21
CA PHE A 144 12.47 11.15 -11.95
C PHE A 144 13.10 10.46 -10.73
N TRP A 145 13.51 9.19 -10.87
CA TRP A 145 14.08 8.37 -9.82
C TRP A 145 15.63 8.30 -9.86
N ALA A 146 16.29 9.19 -10.61
CA ALA A 146 17.74 9.17 -10.78
C ALA A 146 18.51 9.34 -9.45
N GLY A 147 17.91 9.93 -8.43
CA GLY A 147 18.51 10.05 -7.10
C GLY A 147 18.51 8.74 -6.30
N GLU A 148 17.61 7.83 -6.61
CA GLU A 148 17.46 6.53 -5.94
C GLU A 148 17.97 5.39 -6.80
N PHE A 149 17.74 5.42 -8.11
CA PHE A 149 18.19 4.38 -9.05
C PHE A 149 19.73 4.37 -9.17
N GLY A 150 20.32 3.21 -8.94
CA GLY A 150 21.77 3.05 -8.87
C GLY A 150 22.38 3.35 -7.49
N HIS A 151 21.55 3.79 -6.52
CA HIS A 151 22.02 4.20 -5.18
C HIS A 151 21.25 3.52 -4.04
N HIS A 152 19.93 3.52 -4.10
CA HIS A 152 19.06 3.09 -3.00
C HIS A 152 18.09 2.01 -3.47
N HIS A 153 18.56 0.78 -3.51
CA HIS A 153 17.77 -0.37 -3.94
C HIS A 153 17.30 -1.19 -2.76
N ALA A 154 16.09 -1.77 -2.91
CA ALA A 154 15.50 -2.67 -1.93
C ALA A 154 14.76 -3.81 -2.62
N ILE A 155 14.40 -4.82 -1.84
CA ILE A 155 13.54 -5.93 -2.26
C ILE A 155 12.38 -6.06 -1.29
N MET A 156 11.16 -6.11 -1.82
CA MET A 156 9.97 -6.52 -1.09
C MET A 156 9.66 -7.98 -1.44
N VAL A 157 9.53 -8.83 -0.42
CA VAL A 157 9.18 -10.24 -0.61
C VAL A 157 7.69 -10.41 -0.40
N VAL A 158 7.00 -10.94 -1.41
CA VAL A 158 5.54 -11.14 -1.40
C VAL A 158 5.14 -12.46 -2.07
N GLU A 159 3.96 -12.98 -1.74
CA GLU A 159 3.38 -14.19 -2.34
C GLU A 159 2.30 -13.88 -3.38
N ALA A 160 1.77 -12.66 -3.35
CA ALA A 160 0.73 -12.20 -4.26
C ALA A 160 0.80 -10.69 -4.47
N PHE A 161 0.21 -10.21 -5.56
CA PHE A 161 -0.07 -8.78 -5.72
C PHE A 161 -1.53 -8.56 -6.11
N TYR A 162 -1.97 -7.31 -5.98
CA TYR A 162 -3.36 -6.93 -6.15
C TYR A 162 -3.46 -5.73 -7.08
N GLU A 163 -4.37 -5.81 -8.06
CA GLU A 163 -4.61 -4.72 -8.99
C GLU A 163 -6.08 -4.35 -9.06
N ASN A 164 -6.32 -3.05 -9.22
CA ASN A 164 -7.64 -2.48 -9.41
C ASN A 164 -7.93 -2.41 -10.91
N VAL A 165 -8.86 -3.21 -11.38
CA VAL A 165 -9.26 -3.23 -12.80
C VAL A 165 -10.71 -2.83 -12.97
N GLN A 166 -11.06 -2.28 -14.13
CA GLN A 166 -12.46 -2.02 -14.45
C GLN A 166 -13.16 -3.34 -14.76
N LEU A 167 -14.32 -3.55 -14.14
CA LEU A 167 -15.08 -4.80 -14.26
C LEU A 167 -15.38 -5.15 -15.72
N HIS A 168 -15.82 -4.19 -16.52
CA HIS A 168 -16.13 -4.41 -17.93
C HIS A 168 -14.87 -4.78 -18.76
N ALA A 169 -13.71 -4.18 -18.45
CA ALA A 169 -12.44 -4.52 -19.10
C ALA A 169 -12.02 -5.96 -18.76
N MET A 170 -12.13 -6.35 -17.49
CA MET A 170 -11.88 -7.75 -17.06
C MET A 170 -12.86 -8.74 -17.71
N GLU A 171 -14.09 -8.33 -17.95
CA GLU A 171 -15.13 -9.13 -18.62
C GLU A 171 -15.04 -9.06 -20.17
N HIS A 172 -14.03 -8.38 -20.71
CA HIS A 172 -13.81 -8.17 -22.15
C HIS A 172 -15.06 -7.64 -22.89
N ARG A 173 -15.80 -6.74 -22.27
CA ARG A 173 -16.99 -6.11 -22.83
C ARG A 173 -16.92 -4.59 -22.76
N GLU A 174 -17.70 -3.93 -23.57
CA GLU A 174 -17.91 -2.49 -23.47
C GLU A 174 -18.92 -2.16 -22.35
N LEU A 175 -18.85 -0.93 -21.84
CA LEU A 175 -19.85 -0.40 -20.92
C LEU A 175 -21.18 -0.21 -21.65
N ALA A 176 -22.30 -0.65 -21.06
CA ALA A 176 -23.62 -0.32 -21.56
C ALA A 176 -23.89 1.21 -21.41
N THR A 177 -24.80 1.74 -22.23
CA THR A 177 -25.04 3.21 -22.34
C THR A 177 -25.34 3.87 -20.99
N ASP A 178 -25.97 3.18 -20.05
CA ASP A 178 -26.34 3.71 -18.72
C ASP A 178 -25.52 3.09 -17.58
N GLU A 179 -24.50 2.26 -17.91
CA GLU A 179 -23.67 1.60 -16.91
C GLU A 179 -22.57 2.56 -16.40
N LYS A 180 -22.44 2.65 -15.08
CA LYS A 180 -21.32 3.38 -14.48
C LYS A 180 -20.10 2.46 -14.35
N PRO A 181 -18.90 2.93 -14.67
CA PRO A 181 -17.65 2.17 -14.46
C PRO A 181 -17.56 1.67 -13.01
N ARG A 182 -17.28 0.38 -12.85
CA ARG A 182 -17.09 -0.27 -11.55
C ARG A 182 -15.73 -0.95 -11.52
N ASN A 183 -14.97 -0.68 -10.47
CA ASN A 183 -13.69 -1.35 -10.25
C ASN A 183 -13.88 -2.62 -9.41
N VAL A 184 -13.04 -3.61 -9.70
CA VAL A 184 -12.87 -4.82 -8.91
C VAL A 184 -11.40 -5.00 -8.58
N VAL A 185 -11.12 -5.58 -7.41
CA VAL A 185 -9.75 -5.94 -7.03
C VAL A 185 -9.50 -7.37 -7.44
N LEU A 186 -8.46 -7.58 -8.25
CA LEU A 186 -7.95 -8.90 -8.57
C LEU A 186 -6.72 -9.21 -7.73
N GLN A 187 -6.65 -10.44 -7.24
CA GLN A 187 -5.45 -11.01 -6.64
C GLN A 187 -4.74 -11.84 -7.71
N PHE A 188 -3.44 -11.64 -7.86
CA PHE A 188 -2.57 -12.40 -8.74
C PHE A 188 -1.62 -13.26 -7.93
N LEU A 189 -1.59 -14.56 -8.21
CA LEU A 189 -0.78 -15.56 -7.54
C LEU A 189 0.12 -16.25 -8.57
N PRO A 190 1.44 -16.35 -8.34
CA PRO A 190 2.33 -17.08 -9.25
C PRO A 190 2.01 -18.56 -9.25
N GLN A 191 2.17 -19.19 -10.41
CA GLN A 191 1.99 -20.62 -10.60
C GLN A 191 3.32 -21.25 -11.07
N PRO A 192 3.88 -22.24 -10.37
CA PRO A 192 3.45 -22.71 -9.03
C PRO A 192 3.59 -21.62 -7.94
N PRO A 193 2.89 -21.76 -6.78
CA PRO A 193 3.04 -20.83 -5.66
C PRO A 193 4.49 -20.71 -5.22
N GLN A 194 4.99 -19.47 -5.15
CA GLN A 194 6.35 -19.16 -4.75
C GLN A 194 6.46 -17.72 -4.25
N ALA A 195 7.48 -17.44 -3.44
CA ALA A 195 7.80 -16.07 -3.08
C ALA A 195 8.33 -15.30 -4.30
N MET A 196 7.95 -14.04 -4.40
CA MET A 196 8.40 -13.10 -5.41
C MET A 196 9.32 -12.06 -4.78
N TYR A 197 10.41 -11.77 -5.45
CA TYR A 197 11.40 -10.77 -5.03
C TYR A 197 11.20 -9.48 -5.83
N ILE A 198 10.35 -8.60 -5.32
CA ILE A 198 9.96 -7.39 -6.05
C ILE A 198 11.05 -6.35 -5.96
N ALA A 199 11.55 -5.93 -7.13
CA ALA A 199 12.52 -4.83 -7.23
C ALA A 199 11.90 -3.52 -6.73
N CYS A 200 12.58 -2.87 -5.79
CA CYS A 200 12.14 -1.61 -5.20
C CYS A 200 13.28 -0.58 -5.21
N LEU A 201 12.90 0.69 -5.21
CA LEU A 201 13.73 1.82 -4.83
C LEU A 201 13.29 2.31 -3.44
N TRP A 202 14.20 2.90 -2.69
CA TRP A 202 13.88 3.50 -1.39
C TRP A 202 14.56 4.84 -1.21
N SER A 203 14.05 5.65 -0.30
CA SER A 203 14.67 6.91 0.11
C SER A 203 14.60 7.08 1.62
N HIS A 204 15.56 7.81 2.16
CA HIS A 204 15.50 8.36 3.51
C HIS A 204 15.28 9.87 3.40
N TRP A 205 14.04 10.27 3.54
CA TRP A 205 13.68 11.67 3.50
C TRP A 205 13.80 12.31 4.89
N THR A 206 14.43 13.48 4.94
CA THR A 206 14.56 14.33 6.15
C THR A 206 14.13 15.75 5.80
N GLY A 207 13.38 16.39 6.68
CA GLY A 207 12.94 17.77 6.54
C GLY A 207 12.95 18.47 7.91
N SER A 208 12.83 19.82 7.91
CA SER A 208 12.85 20.62 9.13
C SER A 208 11.55 20.50 9.94
N ASP A 209 10.41 20.30 9.25
CA ASP A 209 9.08 20.49 9.84
C ASP A 209 8.28 19.18 9.98
N GLU A 210 8.82 18.07 9.52
CA GLU A 210 8.19 16.75 9.61
C GLU A 210 9.22 15.71 10.08
N PRO A 211 8.77 14.63 10.77
CA PRO A 211 9.64 13.51 11.11
C PRO A 211 10.30 12.91 9.88
N SER A 212 11.53 12.42 10.04
CA SER A 212 12.20 11.67 8.96
C SER A 212 11.40 10.44 8.57
N VAL A 213 11.38 10.13 7.27
CA VAL A 213 10.61 9.01 6.73
C VAL A 213 11.49 8.17 5.82
N ARG A 214 11.56 6.87 6.11
CA ARG A 214 12.04 5.88 5.13
C ARG A 214 10.86 5.38 4.32
N GLY A 215 10.95 5.53 3.01
CA GLY A 215 9.89 5.10 2.11
C GLY A 215 10.43 4.32 0.93
N PHE A 216 9.61 3.45 0.36
CA PHE A 216 9.98 2.66 -0.82
C PHE A 216 8.86 2.68 -1.87
N ALA A 217 9.25 2.40 -3.11
CA ALA A 217 8.38 2.24 -4.26
C ALA A 217 8.73 0.95 -5.00
N ALA A 218 7.73 0.17 -5.37
CA ALA A 218 7.91 -0.99 -6.23
C ALA A 218 8.19 -0.55 -7.67
N ILE A 219 9.15 -1.18 -8.34
CA ILE A 219 9.38 -0.91 -9.76
C ILE A 219 8.33 -1.65 -10.59
N THR A 220 7.72 -0.91 -11.52
CA THR A 220 6.69 -1.43 -12.42
C THR A 220 7.10 -1.27 -13.87
N ASP A 221 6.67 -2.22 -14.70
CA ASP A 221 6.93 -2.28 -16.14
C ASP A 221 5.68 -2.78 -16.88
N GLU A 222 5.79 -3.00 -18.17
CA GLU A 222 4.75 -3.63 -18.97
C GLU A 222 4.33 -4.98 -18.38
N PRO A 223 3.02 -5.27 -18.35
CA PRO A 223 2.49 -6.48 -17.75
C PRO A 223 2.72 -7.71 -18.63
N PRO A 224 2.83 -8.92 -18.06
CA PRO A 224 2.72 -10.15 -18.81
C PRO A 224 1.30 -10.33 -19.37
N ALA A 225 1.17 -11.23 -20.34
CA ALA A 225 -0.07 -11.38 -21.13
C ALA A 225 -1.34 -11.60 -20.29
N GLU A 226 -1.26 -12.40 -19.22
CA GLU A 226 -2.39 -12.69 -18.34
C GLU A 226 -2.82 -11.50 -17.47
N VAL A 227 -1.87 -10.63 -17.08
CA VAL A 227 -2.17 -9.41 -16.33
C VAL A 227 -2.77 -8.35 -17.26
N ALA A 228 -2.23 -8.24 -18.48
CA ALA A 228 -2.79 -7.38 -19.52
C ALA A 228 -4.21 -7.83 -19.92
N ALA A 229 -4.43 -9.13 -20.10
CA ALA A 229 -5.73 -9.70 -20.40
C ALA A 229 -6.76 -9.47 -19.27
N ALA A 230 -6.30 -9.38 -18.02
CA ALA A 230 -7.16 -9.02 -16.89
C ALA A 230 -7.52 -7.51 -16.84
N GLY A 231 -7.01 -6.69 -17.76
CA GLY A 231 -7.34 -5.27 -17.89
C GLY A 231 -6.41 -4.32 -17.13
N HIS A 232 -5.19 -4.77 -16.76
CA HIS A 232 -4.20 -3.90 -16.12
C HIS A 232 -3.00 -3.64 -17.04
N ASP A 233 -2.54 -2.40 -17.09
CA ASP A 233 -1.50 -1.92 -18.03
C ASP A 233 -0.07 -1.99 -17.46
N ARG A 234 0.11 -2.54 -16.24
CA ARG A 234 1.39 -2.63 -15.53
C ARG A 234 1.48 -3.85 -14.66
N CYS A 235 2.74 -4.23 -14.35
CA CYS A 235 3.04 -5.24 -13.36
C CYS A 235 4.31 -4.88 -12.60
N ILE A 236 4.38 -5.27 -11.33
CA ILE A 236 5.59 -5.21 -10.53
C ILE A 236 6.68 -6.11 -11.14
N ILE A 237 7.95 -5.69 -11.04
CA ILE A 237 9.08 -6.49 -11.52
C ILE A 237 9.51 -7.47 -10.43
N ASN A 238 9.34 -8.76 -10.73
CA ASN A 238 9.82 -9.87 -9.90
C ASN A 238 11.24 -10.26 -10.36
N LEU A 239 12.24 -10.09 -9.51
CA LEU A 239 13.62 -10.49 -9.81
C LEU A 239 13.78 -12.00 -9.73
N LYS A 240 14.68 -12.55 -10.54
CA LYS A 240 15.17 -13.90 -10.35
C LYS A 240 16.03 -13.96 -9.08
N PRO A 241 16.04 -15.08 -8.33
CA PRO A 241 16.85 -15.22 -7.10
C PRO A 241 18.32 -14.88 -7.28
N GLU A 242 18.91 -15.26 -8.41
CA GLU A 242 20.30 -15.00 -8.75
C GLU A 242 20.64 -13.51 -8.91
N HIS A 243 19.65 -12.66 -9.16
CA HIS A 243 19.83 -11.21 -9.30
C HIS A 243 19.65 -10.43 -8.00
N VAL A 244 19.15 -11.07 -6.94
CA VAL A 244 18.85 -10.42 -5.66
C VAL A 244 20.05 -9.69 -5.06
N GLU A 245 21.19 -10.39 -4.98
CA GLU A 245 22.41 -9.80 -4.42
C GLU A 245 22.96 -8.68 -5.31
N ALA A 246 22.90 -8.89 -6.62
CA ALA A 246 23.29 -7.90 -7.60
C ALA A 246 22.44 -6.63 -7.52
N TRP A 247 21.14 -6.77 -7.33
CA TRP A 247 20.21 -5.67 -7.18
C TRP A 247 20.43 -4.88 -5.89
N LEU A 248 20.76 -5.55 -4.79
CA LEU A 248 20.99 -4.92 -3.48
C LEU A 248 22.35 -4.22 -3.36
N THR A 249 23.24 -4.37 -4.35
CA THR A 249 24.55 -3.71 -4.38
C THR A 249 24.72 -2.87 -5.66
N PRO A 250 23.83 -1.87 -5.89
CA PRO A 250 23.79 -1.12 -7.13
C PRO A 250 25.05 -0.30 -7.41
N GLU A 251 25.77 0.13 -6.36
CA GLU A 251 26.98 0.95 -6.47
C GLU A 251 28.13 0.23 -7.19
N LYS A 252 28.04 -1.07 -7.41
CA LYS A 252 29.01 -1.88 -8.14
C LYS A 252 28.66 -2.05 -9.61
N ARG A 253 27.60 -1.38 -10.09
CA ARG A 253 27.03 -1.61 -11.43
C ARG A 253 26.72 -0.29 -12.14
N SER A 254 26.84 -0.35 -13.44
CA SER A 254 26.35 0.73 -14.31
C SER A 254 24.81 0.72 -14.38
N PRO A 255 24.18 1.85 -14.72
CA PRO A 255 22.74 1.91 -15.00
C PRO A 255 22.29 0.89 -16.03
N ARG A 256 23.11 0.62 -17.04
CA ARG A 256 22.83 -0.37 -18.08
C ARG A 256 22.74 -1.79 -17.49
N GLU A 257 23.69 -2.22 -16.66
CA GLU A 257 23.68 -3.54 -16.01
C GLU A 257 22.46 -3.68 -15.09
N LEU A 258 22.06 -2.61 -14.39
CA LEU A 258 20.85 -2.61 -13.58
C LEU A 258 19.57 -2.74 -14.44
N GLN A 259 19.53 -2.11 -15.61
CA GLN A 259 18.43 -2.31 -16.56
C GLN A 259 18.41 -3.71 -17.17
N GLU A 260 19.57 -4.33 -17.37
CA GLU A 260 19.69 -5.74 -17.83
C GLU A 260 19.11 -6.69 -16.78
N ILE A 261 19.40 -6.48 -15.46
CA ILE A 261 18.77 -7.22 -14.35
C ILE A 261 17.24 -7.10 -14.39
N LEU A 262 16.69 -5.89 -14.58
CA LEU A 262 15.25 -5.70 -14.68
C LEU A 262 14.63 -6.33 -15.95
N SER A 263 15.42 -6.47 -17.03
CA SER A 263 14.98 -7.13 -18.26
C SER A 263 14.98 -8.66 -18.11
N ASP A 264 15.97 -9.21 -17.41
CA ASP A 264 16.07 -10.64 -17.12
C ASP A 264 15.31 -11.02 -15.83
N ARG A 265 14.07 -10.54 -15.75
CA ARG A 265 13.16 -10.78 -14.63
C ARG A 265 12.55 -12.19 -14.64
N ALA A 266 12.10 -12.64 -13.48
CA ALA A 266 11.27 -13.84 -13.39
C ALA A 266 9.85 -13.50 -13.91
N VAL A 267 9.34 -14.33 -14.81
CA VAL A 267 7.99 -14.17 -15.40
C VAL A 267 7.20 -15.45 -15.12
N PRO A 268 6.74 -15.68 -13.90
CA PRO A 268 5.83 -16.80 -13.61
C PRO A 268 4.49 -16.55 -14.31
N VAL A 269 3.77 -17.60 -14.64
CA VAL A 269 2.36 -17.49 -15.03
C VAL A 269 1.55 -17.09 -13.80
N TYR A 270 0.68 -16.08 -13.93
CA TYR A 270 -0.17 -15.63 -12.82
C TYR A 270 -1.59 -16.13 -12.97
N ARG A 271 -2.08 -16.85 -11.94
CA ARG A 271 -3.51 -17.11 -11.80
C ARG A 271 -4.14 -15.93 -11.05
N HIS A 272 -5.23 -15.40 -11.56
CA HIS A 272 -5.96 -14.35 -10.88
C HIS A 272 -7.38 -14.77 -10.47
N GLY A 273 -7.91 -14.09 -9.47
CA GLY A 273 -9.28 -14.22 -9.01
C GLY A 273 -9.80 -12.92 -8.40
N LYS A 274 -11.11 -12.72 -8.46
CA LYS A 274 -11.73 -11.59 -7.75
C LYS A 274 -11.53 -11.78 -6.25
N LEU A 275 -11.10 -10.71 -5.58
CA LEU A 275 -11.07 -10.69 -4.14
C LEU A 275 -12.52 -10.59 -3.64
N GLU A 276 -12.98 -11.59 -2.90
CA GLU A 276 -14.26 -11.49 -2.21
C GLU A 276 -14.19 -10.34 -1.18
N ALA A 277 -15.25 -9.54 -1.14
CA ALA A 277 -15.38 -8.48 -0.14
C ALA A 277 -15.46 -9.13 1.25
N ALA A 278 -14.41 -8.93 2.07
CA ALA A 278 -14.35 -9.40 3.44
C ALA A 278 -15.07 -8.44 4.39
#